data_7b741528bc37b4199e3c5466a269e9b1
#
_entry.id   7b741528bc37b4199e3c5466a269e9b1
#
_cell.length_a   1.000
_cell.length_b   1.000
_cell.length_c   1.000
_cell.angle_alpha   90.00
_cell.angle_beta   90.00
_cell.angle_gamma   90.00
#
_symmetry.space_group_name_H-M   'P 1'
#
loop_
_entity.id
_entity.type
_entity.pdbx_description
1 polymer ?
#
loop_
_entity_poly.entity_id
_entity_poly.type
_entity_poly.pdbx_seq_one_letter_code
_entity_poly.pdbx_strand_id
1 'polypeptide(L)'
;MTDRFRENMTYFDPGDQLAVEIENYELKSPIGIAAGFDKNCEVLSPTSYVFGFVNPGSVLKNPNIGNPQRPKSEGTVRVVVDEERKAIINAQGYPHKGLDYTISNLRKFMGGSRGKAKILLNFSGITDTYTEDAVLDSCKEILVRSAPHIDFGFEENRTSPNTDFNKVLQSPEFTKKIIDLMNTHAPGKVKASKISPYSKLPPSDEEKKAKFKSIKVFYENGGHLVTLGNTRSVDTKSTRLCQNFTREVAGESGKPLFPYMLKLVEDVHRGFPDIAIIACGGIFSGEDAWKAYEKGATLLSLYTALTFYGFGLVRGIHDVLKRKLGNETLQEF
;
A
#
# COMPACT_ATOMS: atom_id res chain seq x y z
N MET A 1 17.72 14.36 10.02
CA MET A 1 18.64 14.09 8.90
C MET A 1 19.20 15.43 8.51
N THR A 2 20.51 15.67 8.64
CA THR A 2 21.14 16.95 8.36
C THR A 2 21.17 17.21 6.85
N ASP A 3 21.10 18.47 6.41
CA ASP A 3 21.08 18.86 4.99
C ASP A 3 22.29 18.31 4.22
N ARG A 4 23.45 18.19 4.85
CA ARG A 4 24.65 17.53 4.30
C ARG A 4 24.45 16.07 3.87
N PHE A 5 23.52 15.35 4.52
CA PHE A 5 23.22 13.96 4.15
C PHE A 5 22.34 13.90 2.88
N ARG A 6 21.50 14.93 2.68
CA ARG A 6 20.61 15.04 1.50
C ARG A 6 21.39 15.40 0.23
N GLU A 7 22.41 16.24 0.34
CA GLU A 7 23.23 16.71 -0.80
C GLU A 7 24.06 15.58 -1.45
N ASN A 8 24.31 14.47 -0.74
CA ASN A 8 25.08 13.32 -1.21
C ASN A 8 24.25 12.09 -1.58
N MET A 9 22.91 12.18 -1.52
CA MET A 9 22.05 11.06 -1.94
C MET A 9 21.92 11.07 -3.47
N THR A 10 22.39 10.01 -4.11
CA THR A 10 22.15 9.75 -5.52
C THR A 10 21.00 8.78 -5.68
N TYR A 11 20.14 9.03 -6.69
CA TYR A 11 19.09 8.10 -7.04
C TYR A 11 19.70 6.76 -7.48
N PHE A 12 19.18 5.68 -6.93
CA PHE A 12 19.54 4.34 -7.39
C PHE A 12 18.75 4.05 -8.67
N ASP A 13 19.38 4.27 -9.82
CA ASP A 13 18.79 4.02 -11.13
C ASP A 13 18.94 2.54 -11.49
N PRO A 14 17.84 1.76 -11.58
CA PRO A 14 17.91 0.38 -12.00
C PRO A 14 18.14 0.22 -13.53
N GLY A 15 18.08 1.32 -14.29
CA GLY A 15 18.15 1.32 -15.76
C GLY A 15 16.80 1.04 -16.41
N ASP A 16 16.71 1.38 -17.72
CA ASP A 16 15.46 1.37 -18.48
C ASP A 16 14.84 -0.03 -18.62
N GLN A 17 15.61 -1.10 -18.47
CA GLN A 17 15.12 -2.48 -18.49
C GLN A 17 14.03 -2.75 -17.44
N LEU A 18 14.04 -2.04 -16.31
CA LEU A 18 13.07 -2.19 -15.24
C LEU A 18 12.09 -1.01 -15.15
N ALA A 19 12.12 -0.09 -16.11
CA ALA A 19 11.12 0.96 -16.19
C ALA A 19 9.75 0.37 -16.56
N VAL A 20 8.69 0.93 -15.97
CA VAL A 20 7.30 0.51 -16.22
C VAL A 20 6.46 1.75 -16.45
N GLU A 21 5.61 1.73 -17.47
CA GLU A 21 4.65 2.78 -17.76
C GLU A 21 3.26 2.38 -17.21
N ILE A 22 2.66 3.27 -16.43
CA ILE A 22 1.28 3.16 -15.95
C ILE A 22 0.51 4.38 -16.44
N GLU A 23 -0.44 4.19 -17.33
CA GLU A 23 -1.09 5.29 -18.04
C GLU A 23 -0.05 6.15 -18.75
N ASN A 24 0.05 7.42 -18.41
CA ASN A 24 1.01 8.36 -18.96
C ASN A 24 2.19 8.65 -18.00
N TYR A 25 2.44 7.74 -17.06
CA TYR A 25 3.46 7.93 -16.03
C TYR A 25 4.53 6.84 -16.10
N GLU A 26 5.74 7.25 -16.41
CA GLU A 26 6.91 6.37 -16.31
C GLU A 26 7.39 6.26 -14.86
N LEU A 27 7.54 5.03 -14.40
CA LEU A 27 8.19 4.67 -13.15
C LEU A 27 9.55 4.05 -13.46
N LYS A 28 10.63 4.67 -12.97
CA LYS A 28 12.01 4.19 -13.24
C LYS A 28 12.35 2.88 -12.55
N SER A 29 11.55 2.45 -11.61
CA SER A 29 11.64 1.17 -10.93
C SER A 29 10.24 0.62 -10.69
N PRO A 30 10.02 -0.68 -10.85
CA PRO A 30 8.74 -1.31 -10.59
C PRO A 30 8.49 -1.54 -9.09
N ILE A 31 9.45 -1.19 -8.23
CA ILE A 31 9.40 -1.45 -6.79
C ILE A 31 9.05 -0.17 -6.05
N GLY A 32 8.01 -0.25 -5.24
CA GLY A 32 7.57 0.82 -4.34
C GLY A 32 7.63 0.42 -2.87
N ILE A 33 7.44 1.43 -2.02
CA ILE A 33 7.25 1.23 -0.59
C ILE A 33 5.77 1.29 -0.24
N ALA A 34 5.28 0.30 0.52
CA ALA A 34 3.86 0.14 0.79
C ALA A 34 3.33 1.16 1.80
N ALA A 35 2.04 1.47 1.68
CA ALA A 35 1.31 2.29 2.64
C ALA A 35 1.42 1.75 4.08
N GLY A 36 1.50 2.66 5.04
CA GLY A 36 1.71 2.37 6.44
C GLY A 36 3.16 2.54 6.92
N PHE A 37 4.13 2.53 6.01
CA PHE A 37 5.53 2.79 6.34
C PHE A 37 5.76 4.27 6.67
N ASP A 38 5.30 5.15 5.80
CA ASP A 38 5.30 6.61 6.00
C ASP A 38 3.86 7.13 6.09
N LYS A 39 3.31 7.15 7.29
CA LYS A 39 1.89 7.52 7.49
C LYS A 39 1.59 9.00 7.25
N ASN A 40 2.58 9.87 7.45
CA ASN A 40 2.39 11.31 7.49
C ASN A 40 3.26 12.07 6.47
N CYS A 41 3.82 11.39 5.47
CA CYS A 41 4.74 11.99 4.49
C CYS A 41 6.03 12.57 5.13
N GLU A 42 6.57 11.90 6.15
CA GLU A 42 7.73 12.40 6.92
C GLU A 42 9.07 11.93 6.33
N VAL A 43 9.07 10.82 5.55
CA VAL A 43 10.30 10.23 4.98
C VAL A 43 10.27 10.11 3.46
N LEU A 44 9.45 10.93 2.78
CA LEU A 44 9.35 10.95 1.32
C LEU A 44 10.69 11.23 0.64
N SER A 45 11.48 12.20 1.17
CA SER A 45 12.75 12.58 0.54
C SER A 45 13.73 11.41 0.46
N PRO A 46 14.11 10.73 1.55
CA PRO A 46 15.03 9.59 1.45
C PRO A 46 14.47 8.42 0.66
N THR A 47 13.17 8.11 0.78
CA THR A 47 12.56 6.98 0.05
C THR A 47 12.46 7.24 -1.45
N SER A 48 12.32 8.50 -1.87
CA SER A 48 12.26 8.86 -3.30
C SER A 48 13.55 8.57 -4.09
N TYR A 49 14.67 8.39 -3.41
CA TYR A 49 15.95 8.01 -4.05
C TYR A 49 16.12 6.51 -4.25
N VAL A 50 15.26 5.69 -3.63
CA VAL A 50 15.42 4.23 -3.62
C VAL A 50 14.34 3.52 -4.43
N PHE A 51 13.12 4.04 -4.39
CA PHE A 51 11.94 3.38 -4.96
C PHE A 51 11.50 4.05 -6.27
N GLY A 52 10.76 3.34 -7.11
CA GLY A 52 10.10 3.90 -8.29
C GLY A 52 8.83 4.66 -7.92
N PHE A 53 8.15 4.23 -6.86
CA PHE A 53 7.04 4.97 -6.27
C PHE A 53 7.02 4.83 -4.74
N VAL A 54 6.47 5.82 -4.09
CA VAL A 54 6.23 5.83 -2.65
C VAL A 54 4.73 5.92 -2.40
N ASN A 55 4.24 5.07 -1.47
CA ASN A 55 2.82 5.03 -1.13
C ASN A 55 2.63 5.47 0.35
N PRO A 56 2.70 6.80 0.63
CA PRO A 56 2.51 7.31 1.98
C PRO A 56 1.05 7.23 2.40
N GLY A 57 0.81 7.06 3.69
CA GLY A 57 -0.54 7.00 4.28
C GLY A 57 -0.76 5.71 5.10
N SER A 58 -2.00 5.36 5.45
CA SER A 58 -3.24 6.00 4.95
C SER A 58 -3.46 7.37 5.56
N VAL A 59 -3.62 8.37 4.70
CA VAL A 59 -3.92 9.73 5.10
C VAL A 59 -5.38 9.82 5.55
N LEU A 60 -5.60 10.47 6.67
CA LEU A 60 -6.92 10.78 7.22
C LEU A 60 -7.14 12.30 7.24
N LYS A 61 -8.41 12.71 7.14
CA LYS A 61 -8.79 14.12 7.28
C LYS A 61 -8.36 14.66 8.66
N ASN A 62 -8.80 13.98 9.71
CA ASN A 62 -8.54 14.38 11.11
C ASN A 62 -7.37 13.60 11.71
N PRO A 63 -6.70 14.16 12.73
CA PRO A 63 -5.76 13.39 13.54
C PRO A 63 -6.44 12.18 14.18
N ASN A 64 -5.74 11.05 14.24
CA ASN A 64 -6.21 9.83 14.85
C ASN A 64 -5.07 9.20 15.66
N ILE A 65 -5.30 8.92 16.93
CA ILE A 65 -4.32 8.26 17.78
C ILE A 65 -4.19 6.76 17.53
N GLY A 66 -5.13 6.20 16.75
CA GLY A 66 -5.26 4.76 16.48
C GLY A 66 -5.93 4.00 17.62
N ASN A 67 -5.84 2.68 17.59
CA ASN A 67 -6.46 1.81 18.57
C ASN A 67 -5.97 2.12 20.01
N PRO A 68 -6.85 1.96 21.01
CA PRO A 68 -6.48 2.19 22.41
C PRO A 68 -5.25 1.37 22.81
N GLN A 69 -4.43 1.96 23.67
CA GLN A 69 -3.34 1.28 24.36
C GLN A 69 -3.70 1.20 25.84
N ARG A 70 -3.35 0.10 26.49
CA ARG A 70 -3.36 0.05 27.96
C ARG A 70 -2.30 1.02 28.49
N PRO A 71 -2.37 1.46 29.73
CA PRO A 71 -1.30 2.25 30.35
C PRO A 71 0.06 1.60 30.14
N LYS A 72 1.11 2.40 29.97
CA LYS A 72 2.49 1.86 29.76
C LYS A 72 2.94 0.89 30.85
N SER A 73 2.43 1.07 32.07
CA SER A 73 2.66 0.17 33.20
C SER A 73 2.18 -1.27 32.97
N GLU A 74 1.26 -1.49 32.02
CA GLU A 74 0.70 -2.81 31.70
C GLU A 74 1.32 -3.44 30.43
N GLY A 75 2.36 -2.79 29.87
CA GLY A 75 3.12 -3.37 28.75
C GLY A 75 2.36 -3.51 27.45
N THR A 76 1.47 -2.58 27.13
CA THR A 76 0.68 -2.63 25.89
C THR A 76 1.50 -2.33 24.65
N VAL A 77 1.34 -3.14 23.66
CA VAL A 77 1.96 -2.99 22.34
C VAL A 77 0.91 -2.97 21.23
N ARG A 78 1.17 -2.23 20.16
CA ARG A 78 0.36 -2.23 18.93
C ARG A 78 1.02 -2.98 17.80
N VAL A 79 2.29 -3.33 17.94
CA VAL A 79 3.11 -3.99 16.93
C VAL A 79 4.03 -4.98 17.61
N VAL A 80 4.08 -6.20 17.12
CA VAL A 80 5.05 -7.21 17.50
C VAL A 80 5.74 -7.78 16.27
N VAL A 81 7.01 -8.11 16.41
CA VAL A 81 7.83 -8.74 15.36
C VAL A 81 8.00 -10.21 15.72
N ASP A 82 7.68 -11.06 14.77
CA ASP A 82 7.94 -12.50 14.80
C ASP A 82 9.16 -12.76 13.91
N GLU A 83 10.33 -12.84 14.52
CA GLU A 83 11.59 -13.00 13.80
C GLU A 83 11.70 -14.37 13.13
N GLU A 84 11.17 -15.41 13.74
CA GLU A 84 11.21 -16.78 13.23
C GLU A 84 10.39 -16.89 11.94
N ARG A 85 9.17 -16.37 11.94
CA ARG A 85 8.28 -16.41 10.78
C ARG A 85 8.51 -15.26 9.81
N LYS A 86 9.41 -14.30 10.10
CA LYS A 86 9.60 -13.07 9.35
C LYS A 86 8.27 -12.33 9.14
N ALA A 87 7.54 -12.16 10.23
CA ALA A 87 6.21 -11.54 10.24
C ALA A 87 6.16 -10.33 11.18
N ILE A 88 5.23 -9.44 10.91
CA ILE A 88 4.83 -8.36 11.82
C ILE A 88 3.33 -8.47 12.04
N ILE A 89 2.91 -8.48 13.31
CA ILE A 89 1.50 -8.44 13.70
C ILE A 89 1.24 -7.06 14.29
N ASN A 90 0.18 -6.40 13.83
CA ASN A 90 -0.15 -5.07 14.26
C ASN A 90 -1.64 -4.85 14.48
N ALA A 91 -1.97 -4.02 15.46
CA ALA A 91 -3.31 -3.54 15.77
C ALA A 91 -3.30 -2.00 15.90
N GLN A 92 -2.74 -1.30 14.89
CA GLN A 92 -2.47 0.14 15.01
C GLN A 92 -3.74 1.02 14.92
N GLY A 93 -4.73 0.69 14.08
CA GLY A 93 -5.97 1.47 13.95
C GLY A 93 -5.76 2.85 13.31
N TYR A 94 -4.96 2.93 12.25
CA TYR A 94 -4.72 4.16 11.49
C TYR A 94 -4.20 5.37 12.29
N PRO A 95 -3.14 5.26 13.11
CA PRO A 95 -2.58 6.43 13.77
C PRO A 95 -2.06 7.42 12.71
N HIS A 96 -2.52 8.70 12.81
CA HIS A 96 -2.23 9.72 11.81
C HIS A 96 -2.31 11.13 12.44
N LYS A 97 -1.50 12.08 11.95
CA LYS A 97 -1.43 13.46 12.46
C LYS A 97 -2.40 14.43 11.78
N GLY A 98 -3.24 13.94 10.89
CA GLY A 98 -4.23 14.74 10.15
C GLY A 98 -3.73 15.28 8.82
N LEU A 99 -4.68 15.71 7.99
CA LEU A 99 -4.42 16.16 6.62
C LEU A 99 -3.55 17.42 6.57
N ASP A 100 -3.73 18.38 7.48
CA ASP A 100 -2.91 19.61 7.51
C ASP A 100 -1.42 19.31 7.68
N TYR A 101 -1.11 18.37 8.56
CA TYR A 101 0.27 17.94 8.77
C TYR A 101 0.85 17.25 7.51
N THR A 102 0.05 16.40 6.87
CA THR A 102 0.42 15.75 5.62
C THR A 102 0.68 16.75 4.50
N ILE A 103 -0.21 17.73 4.30
CA ILE A 103 -0.05 18.77 3.27
C ILE A 103 1.23 19.60 3.53
N SER A 104 1.51 19.94 4.79
CA SER A 104 2.75 20.64 5.14
C SER A 104 3.99 19.84 4.73
N ASN A 105 4.01 18.51 4.96
CA ASN A 105 5.13 17.66 4.58
C ASN A 105 5.22 17.44 3.06
N LEU A 106 4.09 17.29 2.37
CA LEU A 106 4.07 17.24 0.89
C LEU A 106 4.65 18.51 0.28
N ARG A 107 4.27 19.69 0.76
CA ARG A 107 4.83 20.97 0.30
C ARG A 107 6.33 21.05 0.52
N LYS A 108 6.82 20.64 1.68
CA LYS A 108 8.26 20.58 1.96
C LYS A 108 8.99 19.63 1.02
N PHE A 109 8.40 18.46 0.73
CA PHE A 109 8.97 17.52 -0.23
C PHE A 109 9.00 18.07 -1.64
N MET A 110 7.92 18.69 -2.11
CA MET A 110 7.84 19.27 -3.46
C MET A 110 8.79 20.44 -3.67
N GLY A 111 9.05 21.24 -2.63
CA GLY A 111 9.99 22.36 -2.66
C GLY A 111 11.44 22.00 -2.33
N GLY A 112 11.72 20.75 -1.98
CA GLY A 112 13.04 20.28 -1.55
C GLY A 112 13.73 19.39 -2.59
N SER A 113 14.92 18.89 -2.20
CA SER A 113 15.65 17.89 -2.96
C SER A 113 14.92 16.53 -2.88
N ARG A 114 14.68 15.91 -4.03
CA ARG A 114 13.97 14.64 -4.15
C ARG A 114 14.56 13.75 -5.24
N GLY A 115 14.41 12.44 -5.07
CA GLY A 115 14.70 11.44 -6.10
C GLY A 115 13.61 11.35 -7.17
N LYS A 116 13.59 10.26 -7.92
CA LYS A 116 12.69 10.04 -9.07
C LYS A 116 11.38 9.32 -8.72
N ALA A 117 11.20 8.86 -7.47
CA ALA A 117 9.98 8.16 -7.09
C ALA A 117 8.74 9.04 -7.24
N LYS A 118 7.68 8.43 -7.76
CA LYS A 118 6.36 9.04 -7.88
C LYS A 118 5.54 8.83 -6.60
N ILE A 119 4.62 9.74 -6.29
CA ILE A 119 3.75 9.63 -5.11
C ILE A 119 2.41 9.02 -5.48
N LEU A 120 2.13 7.82 -4.94
CA LEU A 120 0.80 7.21 -4.91
C LEU A 120 0.21 7.42 -3.51
N LEU A 121 -0.55 8.48 -3.28
CA LEU A 121 -1.05 8.82 -1.94
C LEU A 121 -2.15 7.84 -1.52
N ASN A 122 -1.86 7.05 -0.47
CA ASN A 122 -2.87 6.18 0.12
C ASN A 122 -3.74 6.98 1.09
N PHE A 123 -5.06 6.85 1.00
CA PHE A 123 -6.00 7.56 1.85
C PHE A 123 -7.13 6.66 2.34
N SER A 124 -7.76 7.07 3.44
CA SER A 124 -8.95 6.43 4.00
C SER A 124 -9.90 7.49 4.55
N GLY A 125 -11.18 7.32 4.27
CA GLY A 125 -12.22 8.23 4.74
C GLY A 125 -12.71 7.97 6.17
N ILE A 126 -11.97 7.22 6.97
CA ILE A 126 -12.36 6.89 8.35
C ILE A 126 -12.61 8.17 9.15
N THR A 127 -13.76 8.21 9.83
CA THR A 127 -14.20 9.30 10.69
C THR A 127 -14.75 8.75 12.00
N ASP A 128 -14.93 9.62 13.00
CA ASP A 128 -15.48 9.22 14.31
C ASP A 128 -16.97 8.86 14.23
N THR A 129 -17.70 9.37 13.24
CA THR A 129 -19.17 9.19 13.12
C THR A 129 -19.56 7.96 12.33
N TYR A 130 -18.65 7.37 11.54
CA TYR A 130 -18.83 6.16 10.74
C TYR A 130 -20.06 6.17 9.79
N THR A 131 -20.60 7.33 9.44
CA THR A 131 -21.64 7.43 8.41
C THR A 131 -21.01 7.45 7.03
N GLU A 132 -21.75 6.94 6.02
CA GLU A 132 -21.28 6.92 4.63
C GLU A 132 -20.95 8.33 4.13
N ASP A 133 -21.83 9.30 4.37
CA ASP A 133 -21.64 10.69 3.95
C ASP A 133 -20.39 11.32 4.58
N ALA A 134 -20.18 11.13 5.89
CA ALA A 134 -18.98 11.63 6.57
C ALA A 134 -17.69 11.03 5.99
N VAL A 135 -17.72 9.75 5.62
CA VAL A 135 -16.59 9.07 4.98
C VAL A 135 -16.33 9.65 3.60
N LEU A 136 -17.38 9.85 2.79
CA LEU A 136 -17.25 10.44 1.45
C LEU A 136 -16.76 11.89 1.51
N ASP A 137 -17.26 12.69 2.43
CA ASP A 137 -16.79 14.06 2.66
C ASP A 137 -15.32 14.11 3.09
N SER A 138 -14.92 13.18 3.95
CA SER A 138 -13.52 13.04 4.35
C SER A 138 -12.62 12.68 3.15
N CYS A 139 -13.02 11.71 2.34
CA CYS A 139 -12.32 11.34 1.11
C CYS A 139 -12.21 12.51 0.15
N LYS A 140 -13.31 13.22 -0.09
CA LYS A 140 -13.35 14.41 -0.95
C LYS A 140 -12.36 15.48 -0.49
N GLU A 141 -12.35 15.82 0.79
CA GLU A 141 -11.44 16.83 1.32
C GLU A 141 -9.97 16.42 1.17
N ILE A 142 -9.65 15.13 1.43
CA ILE A 142 -8.29 14.62 1.21
C ILE A 142 -7.90 14.76 -0.26
N LEU A 143 -8.74 14.34 -1.20
CA LEU A 143 -8.47 14.42 -2.63
C LEU A 143 -8.27 15.86 -3.09
N VAL A 144 -9.22 16.76 -2.79
CA VAL A 144 -9.18 18.17 -3.22
C VAL A 144 -7.91 18.86 -2.73
N ARG A 145 -7.55 18.66 -1.46
CA ARG A 145 -6.44 19.41 -0.85
C ARG A 145 -5.08 18.81 -1.18
N SER A 146 -4.99 17.52 -1.44
CA SER A 146 -3.70 16.88 -1.74
C SER A 146 -3.39 16.78 -3.24
N ALA A 147 -4.39 16.79 -4.14
CA ALA A 147 -4.19 16.64 -5.59
C ALA A 147 -3.14 17.60 -6.19
N PRO A 148 -3.04 18.88 -5.78
CA PRO A 148 -1.99 19.79 -6.29
C PRO A 148 -0.55 19.37 -5.94
N HIS A 149 -0.38 18.47 -4.96
CA HIS A 149 0.91 18.04 -4.46
C HIS A 149 1.27 16.59 -4.83
N ILE A 150 0.42 15.91 -5.60
CA ILE A 150 0.62 14.52 -6.02
C ILE A 150 0.98 14.48 -7.49
N ASP A 151 2.09 13.81 -7.80
CA ASP A 151 2.62 13.73 -9.16
C ASP A 151 2.29 12.40 -9.87
N PHE A 152 1.66 11.43 -9.19
CA PHE A 152 1.28 10.15 -9.80
C PHE A 152 -0.20 9.81 -9.56
N GLY A 153 -0.60 9.47 -8.33
CA GLY A 153 -1.96 8.99 -8.15
C GLY A 153 -2.42 8.89 -6.70
N PHE A 154 -3.61 8.33 -6.56
CA PHE A 154 -4.29 8.12 -5.29
C PHE A 154 -4.69 6.65 -5.14
N GLU A 155 -4.45 6.08 -3.95
CA GLU A 155 -4.88 4.74 -3.58
C GLU A 155 -5.87 4.81 -2.42
N GLU A 156 -7.10 4.39 -2.66
CA GLU A 156 -8.07 4.28 -1.58
C GLU A 156 -7.83 3.00 -0.75
N ASN A 157 -7.99 3.09 0.57
CA ASN A 157 -7.76 1.99 1.51
C ASN A 157 -8.93 1.83 2.49
N ARG A 158 -9.82 0.89 2.21
CA ARG A 158 -10.96 0.49 3.06
C ARG A 158 -10.85 -0.94 3.56
N THR A 159 -9.70 -1.58 3.42
CA THR A 159 -9.55 -3.03 3.65
C THR A 159 -8.67 -3.37 4.85
N SER A 160 -8.45 -2.42 5.78
CA SER A 160 -7.71 -2.72 7.00
C SER A 160 -8.54 -3.60 7.95
N PRO A 161 -7.98 -4.70 8.47
CA PRO A 161 -8.68 -5.55 9.43
C PRO A 161 -8.84 -4.92 10.82
N ASN A 162 -8.22 -3.77 11.04
CA ASN A 162 -8.15 -3.13 12.34
C ASN A 162 -9.33 -2.19 12.64
N THR A 163 -10.38 -2.20 11.82
CA THR A 163 -11.58 -1.38 11.99
C THR A 163 -12.86 -2.16 11.71
N ASP A 164 -13.89 -1.91 12.50
CA ASP A 164 -15.20 -2.59 12.37
C ASP A 164 -16.06 -2.03 11.22
N PHE A 165 -15.64 -0.90 10.65
CA PHE A 165 -16.36 -0.18 9.58
C PHE A 165 -16.22 -0.82 8.18
N ASN A 166 -15.38 -1.82 8.03
CA ASN A 166 -14.98 -2.37 6.73
C ASN A 166 -16.12 -3.00 5.90
N LYS A 167 -17.20 -3.50 6.50
CA LYS A 167 -18.26 -4.22 5.78
C LYS A 167 -19.06 -3.31 4.85
N VAL A 168 -19.42 -2.11 5.31
CA VAL A 168 -20.18 -1.14 4.49
C VAL A 168 -19.30 -0.58 3.37
N LEU A 169 -18.03 -0.30 3.67
CA LEU A 169 -17.08 0.28 2.74
C LEU A 169 -16.63 -0.68 1.62
N GLN A 170 -16.91 -1.98 1.75
CA GLN A 170 -16.53 -2.97 0.74
C GLN A 170 -17.63 -3.24 -0.28
N SER A 171 -18.77 -2.56 -0.20
CA SER A 171 -19.85 -2.73 -1.17
C SER A 171 -19.46 -2.20 -2.56
N PRO A 172 -19.96 -2.80 -3.63
CA PRO A 172 -19.78 -2.28 -5.00
C PRO A 172 -20.34 -0.87 -5.18
N GLU A 173 -21.45 -0.57 -4.52
CA GLU A 173 -22.11 0.74 -4.54
C GLU A 173 -21.21 1.81 -3.93
N PHE A 174 -20.60 1.51 -2.81
CA PHE A 174 -19.62 2.42 -2.20
C PHE A 174 -18.34 2.53 -3.04
N THR A 175 -17.89 1.42 -3.68
CA THR A 175 -16.77 1.45 -4.63
C THR A 175 -17.03 2.46 -5.75
N LYS A 176 -18.24 2.46 -6.30
CA LYS A 176 -18.61 3.43 -7.35
C LYS A 176 -18.55 4.86 -6.85
N LYS A 177 -19.08 5.16 -5.67
CA LYS A 177 -19.04 6.51 -5.09
C LYS A 177 -17.60 7.01 -4.89
N ILE A 178 -16.69 6.15 -4.42
CA ILE A 178 -15.29 6.52 -4.24
C ILE A 178 -14.59 6.79 -5.57
N ILE A 179 -14.76 5.92 -6.58
CA ILE A 179 -14.12 6.16 -7.88
C ILE A 179 -14.68 7.41 -8.56
N ASP A 180 -15.97 7.71 -8.42
CA ASP A 180 -16.57 8.94 -8.90
C ASP A 180 -15.96 10.19 -8.23
N LEU A 181 -15.69 10.13 -6.92
CA LEU A 181 -14.96 11.20 -6.21
C LEU A 181 -13.53 11.36 -6.75
N MET A 182 -12.81 10.25 -6.97
CA MET A 182 -11.45 10.30 -7.52
C MET A 182 -11.44 10.87 -8.94
N ASN A 183 -12.42 10.51 -9.78
CA ASN A 183 -12.60 11.05 -11.14
C ASN A 183 -12.83 12.56 -11.12
N THR A 184 -13.66 13.03 -10.20
CA THR A 184 -14.06 14.44 -10.09
C THR A 184 -12.95 15.31 -9.50
N HIS A 185 -12.27 14.84 -8.44
CA HIS A 185 -11.39 15.67 -7.63
C HIS A 185 -9.89 15.43 -7.85
N ALA A 186 -9.55 14.37 -8.59
CA ALA A 186 -8.19 14.06 -8.99
C ALA A 186 -8.10 13.66 -10.48
N PRO A 187 -8.65 14.48 -11.40
CA PRO A 187 -8.61 14.17 -12.83
C PRO A 187 -7.16 14.03 -13.32
N GLY A 188 -6.93 13.13 -14.27
CA GLY A 188 -5.61 12.87 -14.84
C GLY A 188 -4.62 12.17 -13.89
N LYS A 189 -4.99 11.84 -12.64
CA LYS A 189 -4.18 11.05 -11.72
C LYS A 189 -4.52 9.57 -11.84
N VAL A 190 -3.52 8.71 -11.61
CA VAL A 190 -3.73 7.27 -11.47
C VAL A 190 -4.64 6.99 -10.27
N LYS A 191 -5.62 6.14 -10.48
CA LYS A 191 -6.59 5.73 -9.47
C LYS A 191 -6.34 4.29 -9.10
N ALA A 192 -6.03 4.06 -7.83
CA ALA A 192 -5.74 2.76 -7.28
C ALA A 192 -6.73 2.37 -6.16
N SER A 193 -6.99 1.09 -6.02
CA SER A 193 -7.76 0.52 -4.91
C SER A 193 -6.99 -0.59 -4.23
N LYS A 194 -6.93 -0.55 -2.90
CA LYS A 194 -6.26 -1.57 -2.10
C LYS A 194 -7.22 -2.68 -1.71
N ILE A 195 -6.87 -3.92 -2.05
CA ILE A 195 -7.69 -5.12 -1.84
C ILE A 195 -7.03 -6.00 -0.78
N SER A 196 -7.79 -6.44 0.22
CA SER A 196 -7.28 -7.37 1.24
C SER A 196 -6.91 -8.73 0.64
N PRO A 197 -5.93 -9.45 1.21
CA PRO A 197 -5.63 -10.82 0.80
C PRO A 197 -6.84 -11.74 1.07
N TYR A 198 -6.80 -12.95 0.54
CA TYR A 198 -7.77 -13.97 0.93
C TYR A 198 -7.63 -14.32 2.42
N SER A 199 -8.76 -14.66 3.05
CA SER A 199 -8.80 -15.03 4.48
C SER A 199 -8.16 -16.39 4.72
N LYS A 200 -8.30 -17.32 3.76
CA LYS A 200 -7.74 -18.68 3.76
C LYS A 200 -7.36 -19.14 2.35
N LEU A 201 -6.60 -20.23 2.28
CA LEU A 201 -6.28 -20.91 1.03
C LEU A 201 -6.70 -22.38 1.10
N PRO A 202 -7.42 -22.88 0.08
CA PRO A 202 -7.99 -22.14 -1.05
C PRO A 202 -9.08 -21.15 -0.58
N PRO A 203 -9.29 -20.03 -1.30
CA PRO A 203 -10.37 -19.09 -0.98
C PRO A 203 -11.73 -19.71 -1.23
N SER A 204 -12.77 -19.24 -0.53
CA SER A 204 -14.13 -19.61 -0.87
C SER A 204 -14.61 -18.88 -2.13
N ASP A 205 -15.58 -19.48 -2.82
CA ASP A 205 -16.16 -18.87 -4.03
C ASP A 205 -16.87 -17.54 -3.70
N GLU A 206 -17.50 -17.43 -2.53
CA GLU A 206 -18.16 -16.23 -2.06
C GLU A 206 -17.15 -15.09 -1.86
N GLU A 207 -16.02 -15.36 -1.18
CA GLU A 207 -14.97 -14.38 -0.96
C GLU A 207 -14.37 -13.93 -2.30
N LYS A 208 -14.10 -14.86 -3.19
CA LYS A 208 -13.61 -14.57 -4.53
C LYS A 208 -14.58 -13.69 -5.31
N LYS A 209 -15.86 -14.07 -5.41
CA LYS A 209 -16.91 -13.33 -6.08
C LYS A 209 -17.07 -11.91 -5.51
N ALA A 210 -17.02 -11.74 -4.19
CA ALA A 210 -17.13 -10.43 -3.56
C ALA A 210 -15.97 -9.50 -3.96
N LYS A 211 -14.72 -9.98 -3.91
CA LYS A 211 -13.55 -9.21 -4.34
C LYS A 211 -13.63 -8.84 -5.82
N PHE A 212 -13.95 -9.80 -6.68
CA PHE A 212 -14.06 -9.58 -8.11
C PHE A 212 -15.17 -8.57 -8.47
N LYS A 213 -16.31 -8.59 -7.78
CA LYS A 213 -17.39 -7.63 -7.98
C LYS A 213 -16.92 -6.20 -7.67
N SER A 214 -16.19 -5.99 -6.57
CA SER A 214 -15.63 -4.67 -6.24
C SER A 214 -14.56 -4.22 -7.24
N ILE A 215 -13.64 -5.11 -7.63
CA ILE A 215 -12.61 -4.81 -8.63
C ILE A 215 -13.25 -4.46 -9.98
N LYS A 216 -14.27 -5.22 -10.41
CA LYS A 216 -14.99 -4.96 -11.65
C LYS A 216 -15.60 -3.57 -11.66
N VAL A 217 -16.37 -3.21 -10.62
CA VAL A 217 -16.98 -1.88 -10.52
C VAL A 217 -15.91 -0.78 -10.52
N PHE A 218 -14.80 -0.98 -9.81
CA PHE A 218 -13.70 -0.02 -9.80
C PHE A 218 -13.10 0.18 -11.19
N TYR A 219 -12.75 -0.91 -11.88
CA TYR A 219 -12.14 -0.90 -13.20
C TYR A 219 -13.06 -0.29 -14.26
N GLU A 220 -14.32 -0.75 -14.34
CA GLU A 220 -15.30 -0.28 -15.32
C GLU A 220 -15.68 1.21 -15.16
N ASN A 221 -15.37 1.83 -14.02
CA ASN A 221 -15.59 3.24 -13.76
C ASN A 221 -14.31 4.09 -13.76
N GLY A 222 -13.24 3.62 -14.38
CA GLY A 222 -12.01 4.38 -14.61
C GLY A 222 -10.94 4.20 -13.53
N GLY A 223 -10.97 3.08 -12.79
CA GLY A 223 -9.84 2.64 -11.97
C GLY A 223 -8.74 2.03 -12.83
N HIS A 224 -7.49 2.35 -12.55
CA HIS A 224 -6.33 1.95 -13.36
C HIS A 224 -5.51 0.83 -12.74
N LEU A 225 -5.47 0.76 -11.39
CA LEU A 225 -4.50 -0.01 -10.64
C LEU A 225 -5.14 -0.63 -9.40
N VAL A 226 -4.82 -1.89 -9.10
CA VAL A 226 -5.20 -2.52 -7.82
C VAL A 226 -3.97 -2.97 -7.04
N THR A 227 -3.92 -2.59 -5.76
CA THR A 227 -2.92 -3.15 -4.85
C THR A 227 -3.49 -4.41 -4.20
N LEU A 228 -2.93 -5.55 -4.57
CA LEU A 228 -3.37 -6.85 -4.08
C LEU A 228 -2.52 -7.25 -2.87
N GLY A 229 -3.07 -6.96 -1.70
CA GLY A 229 -2.46 -7.25 -0.41
C GLY A 229 -2.63 -6.11 0.59
N ASN A 230 -3.00 -6.51 1.77
CA ASN A 230 -3.04 -5.75 3.01
C ASN A 230 -2.64 -6.73 4.12
N THR A 231 -2.68 -6.37 5.39
CA THR A 231 -2.48 -7.33 6.46
C THR A 231 -3.66 -8.32 6.52
N ARG A 232 -3.35 -9.59 6.83
CA ARG A 232 -4.35 -10.64 7.02
C ARG A 232 -4.83 -10.62 8.47
N SER A 233 -6.13 -10.77 8.68
CA SER A 233 -6.71 -10.88 10.02
C SER A 233 -6.19 -12.14 10.73
N VAL A 234 -5.71 -11.97 11.96
CA VAL A 234 -5.30 -13.05 12.86
C VAL A 234 -5.90 -12.82 14.24
N ASP A 235 -6.27 -13.91 14.91
CA ASP A 235 -6.71 -13.88 16.30
C ASP A 235 -5.49 -13.64 17.20
N THR A 236 -5.52 -12.57 17.99
CA THR A 236 -4.45 -12.23 18.91
C THR A 236 -4.29 -13.22 20.06
N LYS A 237 -5.33 -13.99 20.38
CA LYS A 237 -5.29 -15.06 21.38
C LYS A 237 -4.55 -16.31 20.86
N SER A 238 -4.37 -16.45 19.55
CA SER A 238 -3.73 -17.61 18.93
C SER A 238 -2.20 -17.65 19.11
N THR A 239 -1.58 -16.56 19.56
CA THR A 239 -0.14 -16.48 19.77
C THR A 239 0.24 -15.71 21.04
N ARG A 240 1.24 -16.23 21.76
CA ARG A 240 1.79 -15.55 22.95
C ARG A 240 2.37 -14.17 22.65
N LEU A 241 2.83 -13.94 21.42
CA LEU A 241 3.37 -12.63 20.99
C LEU A 241 2.34 -11.50 21.10
N CYS A 242 1.05 -11.81 20.98
CA CYS A 242 -0.03 -10.83 20.99
C CYS A 242 -0.77 -10.72 22.34
N GLN A 243 -0.32 -11.37 23.39
CA GLN A 243 -0.99 -11.39 24.71
C GLN A 243 -1.24 -9.98 25.30
N ASN A 244 -0.43 -9.00 24.91
CA ASN A 244 -0.55 -7.60 25.37
C ASN A 244 -1.32 -6.71 24.38
N PHE A 245 -1.94 -7.25 23.36
CA PHE A 245 -2.81 -6.48 22.48
C PHE A 245 -4.17 -6.23 23.16
N THR A 246 -4.74 -5.06 22.90
CA THR A 246 -6.09 -4.72 23.42
C THR A 246 -7.21 -5.21 22.53
N ARG A 247 -6.90 -5.53 21.27
CA ARG A 247 -7.87 -6.05 20.30
C ARG A 247 -7.74 -7.57 20.13
N GLU A 248 -8.87 -8.23 19.95
CA GLU A 248 -8.91 -9.67 19.67
C GLU A 248 -8.44 -10.01 18.24
N VAL A 249 -8.53 -9.04 17.32
CA VAL A 249 -8.09 -9.18 15.93
C VAL A 249 -6.99 -8.18 15.62
N ALA A 250 -5.93 -8.66 14.99
CA ALA A 250 -4.81 -7.87 14.49
C ALA A 250 -4.52 -8.21 13.03
N GLY A 251 -3.69 -7.39 12.38
CA GLY A 251 -3.23 -7.62 11.02
C GLY A 251 -1.84 -8.26 11.01
N GLU A 252 -1.71 -9.43 10.38
CA GLU A 252 -0.44 -10.09 10.11
C GLU A 252 0.11 -9.67 8.75
N SER A 253 1.39 -9.33 8.70
CA SER A 253 2.15 -9.04 7.47
C SER A 253 3.45 -9.85 7.45
N GLY A 254 4.16 -9.80 6.32
CA GLY A 254 5.44 -10.49 6.16
C GLY A 254 5.35 -11.79 5.39
N LYS A 255 6.35 -12.65 5.55
CA LYS A 255 6.51 -13.87 4.75
C LYS A 255 5.28 -14.79 4.70
N PRO A 256 4.49 -14.93 5.78
CA PRO A 256 3.26 -15.73 5.74
C PRO A 256 2.20 -15.25 4.74
N LEU A 257 2.24 -13.98 4.32
CA LEU A 257 1.28 -13.46 3.33
C LEU A 257 1.59 -13.87 1.89
N PHE A 258 2.81 -14.29 1.59
CA PHE A 258 3.26 -14.53 0.23
C PHE A 258 2.34 -15.45 -0.59
N PRO A 259 1.96 -16.65 -0.12
CA PRO A 259 1.06 -17.52 -0.87
C PRO A 259 -0.33 -16.94 -1.09
N TYR A 260 -0.84 -16.15 -0.16
CA TYR A 260 -2.15 -15.48 -0.29
C TYR A 260 -2.12 -14.36 -1.32
N MET A 261 -1.04 -13.58 -1.32
CA MET A 261 -0.81 -12.53 -2.31
C MET A 261 -0.67 -13.12 -3.70
N LEU A 262 0.19 -14.14 -3.90
CA LEU A 262 0.38 -14.79 -5.20
C LEU A 262 -0.92 -15.35 -5.77
N LYS A 263 -1.73 -16.01 -4.92
CA LYS A 263 -3.02 -16.56 -5.36
C LYS A 263 -3.98 -15.46 -5.79
N LEU A 264 -4.02 -14.36 -5.06
CA LEU A 264 -4.89 -13.23 -5.40
C LEU A 264 -4.43 -12.53 -6.69
N VAL A 265 -3.12 -12.34 -6.87
CA VAL A 265 -2.54 -11.79 -8.11
C VAL A 265 -2.91 -12.66 -9.32
N GLU A 266 -2.66 -13.97 -9.25
CA GLU A 266 -3.00 -14.92 -10.32
C GLU A 266 -4.49 -14.87 -10.67
N ASP A 267 -5.36 -14.87 -9.66
CA ASP A 267 -6.80 -14.87 -9.89
C ASP A 267 -7.27 -13.54 -10.52
N VAL A 268 -6.76 -12.40 -10.04
CA VAL A 268 -7.16 -11.08 -10.56
C VAL A 268 -6.61 -10.86 -11.96
N HIS A 269 -5.35 -11.19 -12.22
CA HIS A 269 -4.77 -11.10 -13.57
C HIS A 269 -5.56 -11.92 -14.59
N ARG A 270 -5.95 -13.15 -14.23
CA ARG A 270 -6.78 -13.99 -15.10
C ARG A 270 -8.18 -13.43 -15.35
N GLY A 271 -8.76 -12.75 -14.35
CA GLY A 271 -10.11 -12.17 -14.44
C GLY A 271 -10.16 -10.78 -15.06
N PHE A 272 -9.07 -10.04 -14.99
CA PHE A 272 -8.92 -8.64 -15.43
C PHE A 272 -7.50 -8.44 -16.00
N PRO A 273 -7.21 -8.95 -17.20
CA PRO A 273 -5.84 -8.94 -17.73
C PRO A 273 -5.29 -7.54 -18.00
N ASP A 274 -6.16 -6.56 -18.22
CA ASP A 274 -5.78 -5.19 -18.57
C ASP A 274 -5.62 -4.27 -17.36
N ILE A 275 -5.97 -4.72 -16.13
CA ILE A 275 -5.77 -3.89 -14.94
C ILE A 275 -4.34 -4.04 -14.42
N ALA A 276 -3.67 -2.92 -14.18
CA ALA A 276 -2.35 -2.96 -13.56
C ALA A 276 -2.42 -3.44 -12.10
N ILE A 277 -1.48 -4.27 -11.69
CA ILE A 277 -1.47 -4.93 -10.37
C ILE A 277 -0.20 -4.56 -9.59
N ILE A 278 -0.37 -3.98 -8.39
CA ILE A 278 0.69 -3.91 -7.39
C ILE A 278 0.60 -5.16 -6.50
N ALA A 279 1.57 -6.05 -6.57
CA ALA A 279 1.69 -7.16 -5.63
C ALA A 279 2.29 -6.67 -4.30
N CYS A 280 1.54 -6.86 -3.20
CA CYS A 280 1.94 -6.37 -1.87
C CYS A 280 1.73 -7.44 -0.81
N GLY A 281 2.83 -8.00 -0.28
CA GLY A 281 2.80 -8.97 0.82
C GLY A 281 3.75 -10.14 0.65
N GLY A 282 4.68 -10.26 1.60
CA GLY A 282 5.55 -11.43 1.72
C GLY A 282 6.70 -11.54 0.70
N ILE A 283 6.98 -10.48 -0.05
CA ILE A 283 8.12 -10.42 -0.99
C ILE A 283 9.37 -10.11 -0.17
N PHE A 284 10.30 -11.06 -0.08
CA PHE A 284 11.53 -11.00 0.73
C PHE A 284 12.80 -11.19 -0.10
N SER A 285 12.67 -11.50 -1.38
CA SER A 285 13.80 -11.77 -2.27
C SER A 285 13.47 -11.43 -3.72
N GLY A 286 14.49 -11.41 -4.58
CA GLY A 286 14.28 -11.28 -6.03
C GLY A 286 13.53 -12.47 -6.65
N GLU A 287 13.69 -13.66 -6.10
CA GLU A 287 12.92 -14.84 -6.55
C GLU A 287 11.44 -14.75 -6.15
N ASP A 288 11.12 -14.16 -4.98
CA ASP A 288 9.73 -13.88 -4.62
C ASP A 288 9.13 -12.82 -5.55
N ALA A 289 9.91 -11.79 -5.89
CA ALA A 289 9.54 -10.75 -6.84
C ALA A 289 9.25 -11.34 -8.22
N TRP A 290 10.16 -12.18 -8.74
CA TRP A 290 9.97 -12.85 -10.02
C TRP A 290 8.70 -13.69 -10.07
N LYS A 291 8.45 -14.49 -9.03
CA LYS A 291 7.20 -15.27 -8.93
C LYS A 291 5.94 -14.40 -8.96
N ALA A 292 6.00 -13.19 -8.40
CA ALA A 292 4.86 -12.27 -8.47
C ALA A 292 4.62 -11.79 -9.92
N TYR A 293 5.68 -11.51 -10.68
CA TYR A 293 5.58 -11.17 -12.10
C TYR A 293 5.05 -12.33 -12.93
N GLU A 294 5.55 -13.55 -12.73
CA GLU A 294 5.03 -14.75 -13.39
C GLU A 294 3.52 -14.99 -13.15
N LYS A 295 2.96 -14.38 -12.09
CA LYS A 295 1.53 -14.43 -11.76
C LYS A 295 0.75 -13.23 -12.28
N GLY A 296 1.38 -12.28 -12.97
CA GLY A 296 0.76 -11.12 -13.60
C GLY A 296 0.81 -9.83 -12.77
N ALA A 297 1.76 -9.71 -11.83
CA ALA A 297 2.02 -8.42 -11.19
C ALA A 297 2.64 -7.45 -12.19
N THR A 298 2.27 -6.17 -12.14
CA THR A 298 2.88 -5.07 -12.89
C THR A 298 3.91 -4.33 -12.04
N LEU A 299 3.60 -4.14 -10.77
CA LEU A 299 4.43 -3.44 -9.79
C LEU A 299 4.51 -4.25 -8.50
N LEU A 300 5.52 -3.96 -7.70
CA LEU A 300 5.72 -4.58 -6.39
C LEU A 300 5.73 -3.52 -5.29
N SER A 301 5.20 -3.85 -4.12
CA SER A 301 5.24 -2.96 -2.96
C SER A 301 5.76 -3.68 -1.72
N LEU A 302 6.81 -3.12 -1.10
CA LEU A 302 7.53 -3.70 0.02
C LEU A 302 7.22 -2.99 1.34
N TYR A 303 7.12 -3.75 2.43
CA TYR A 303 7.01 -3.22 3.79
C TYR A 303 7.84 -4.06 4.77
N THR A 304 7.32 -5.21 5.18
CA THR A 304 7.88 -6.03 6.27
C THR A 304 9.31 -6.48 5.96
N ALA A 305 9.60 -6.84 4.73
CA ALA A 305 10.95 -7.23 4.32
C ALA A 305 11.99 -6.12 4.53
N LEU A 306 11.58 -4.85 4.37
CA LEU A 306 12.44 -3.69 4.60
C LEU A 306 12.79 -3.52 6.10
N THR A 307 11.91 -3.95 7.00
CA THR A 307 12.18 -3.95 8.44
C THR A 307 13.30 -4.94 8.81
N PHE A 308 13.37 -6.08 8.10
CA PHE A 308 14.38 -7.12 8.36
C PHE A 308 15.69 -6.87 7.60
N TYR A 309 15.63 -6.37 6.36
CA TYR A 309 16.79 -6.33 5.45
C TYR A 309 17.20 -4.92 5.02
N GLY A 310 16.43 -3.90 5.42
CA GLY A 310 16.69 -2.52 5.01
C GLY A 310 16.46 -2.27 3.50
N PHE A 311 16.80 -1.08 3.05
CA PHE A 311 16.59 -0.64 1.66
C PHE A 311 17.54 -1.30 0.64
N GLY A 312 18.64 -1.91 1.09
CA GLY A 312 19.53 -2.68 0.22
C GLY A 312 18.84 -3.88 -0.46
N LEU A 313 17.73 -4.36 0.10
CA LEU A 313 16.90 -5.40 -0.52
C LEU A 313 16.41 -5.00 -1.92
N VAL A 314 16.08 -3.73 -2.13
CA VAL A 314 15.58 -3.22 -3.42
C VAL A 314 16.59 -3.48 -4.54
N ARG A 315 17.88 -3.19 -4.28
CA ARG A 315 18.95 -3.47 -5.23
C ARG A 315 19.07 -4.96 -5.53
N GLY A 316 19.05 -5.79 -4.49
CA GLY A 316 19.11 -7.25 -4.68
C GLY A 316 17.95 -7.80 -5.51
N ILE A 317 16.75 -7.22 -5.36
CA ILE A 317 15.60 -7.57 -6.21
C ILE A 317 15.84 -7.14 -7.66
N HIS A 318 16.29 -5.90 -7.91
CA HIS A 318 16.60 -5.42 -9.26
C HIS A 318 17.62 -6.33 -9.97
N ASP A 319 18.69 -6.73 -9.27
CA ASP A 319 19.74 -7.58 -9.84
C ASP A 319 19.19 -8.97 -10.26
N VAL A 320 18.25 -9.52 -9.50
CA VAL A 320 17.59 -10.79 -9.86
C VAL A 320 16.65 -10.59 -11.04
N LEU A 321 15.82 -9.55 -11.03
CA LEU A 321 14.87 -9.27 -12.13
C LEU A 321 15.62 -9.10 -13.46
N LYS A 322 16.66 -8.28 -13.50
CA LYS A 322 17.48 -8.10 -14.72
C LYS A 322 18.07 -9.40 -15.23
N ARG A 323 18.61 -10.22 -14.35
CA ARG A 323 19.16 -11.53 -14.73
C ARG A 323 18.10 -12.47 -15.30
N LYS A 324 16.86 -12.42 -14.77
CA LYS A 324 15.74 -13.24 -15.25
C LYS A 324 15.22 -12.77 -16.59
N LEU A 325 15.13 -11.46 -16.81
CA LEU A 325 14.70 -10.86 -18.06
C LEU A 325 15.71 -11.04 -19.21
N GLY A 326 17.02 -11.20 -18.89
CA GLY A 326 18.05 -11.30 -19.93
C GLY A 326 18.13 -10.02 -20.76
N ASN A 327 17.70 -10.06 -22.01
CA ASN A 327 17.68 -8.91 -22.93
C ASN A 327 16.29 -8.25 -23.05
N GLU A 328 15.25 -8.82 -22.44
CA GLU A 328 13.90 -8.26 -22.46
C GLU A 328 13.74 -7.15 -21.43
N THR A 329 12.78 -6.27 -21.65
CA THR A 329 12.35 -5.28 -20.64
C THR A 329 11.20 -5.84 -19.81
N LEU A 330 11.01 -5.30 -18.63
CA LEU A 330 9.89 -5.70 -17.76
C LEU A 330 8.54 -5.34 -18.38
N GLN A 331 8.48 -4.30 -19.20
CA GLN A 331 7.26 -3.88 -19.89
C GLN A 331 6.84 -4.85 -21.01
N GLU A 332 7.80 -5.58 -21.61
CA GLU A 332 7.56 -6.57 -22.65
C GLU A 332 7.20 -7.94 -22.07
N PHE A 333 7.60 -8.22 -20.82
CA PHE A 333 7.32 -9.47 -20.10
C PHE A 333 5.86 -9.56 -19.65
#